data_a6a990081e63fe7b8bdabf893c56937e
#
_entry.id   a6a990081e63fe7b8bdabf893c56937e
#
_cell.length_a   1.000
_cell.length_b   1.000
_cell.length_c   1.000
_cell.angle_alpha   90.00
_cell.angle_beta   90.00
_cell.angle_gamma   90.00
#
_symmetry.space_group_name_H-M   'P 1'
#
loop_
_entity.id
_entity.type
_entity.pdbx_description
1 polymer ?
#
loop_
_entity_poly.entity_id
_entity_poly.type
_entity_poly.pdbx_seq_one_letter_code
_entity_poly.pdbx_strand_id
1 'polypeptide(L)'
;LHLQIIFWGREFYQPVRVGKKLVARHVDTKAIAAKSLIRAVQIRNAEANNELLMVSPSGRVTRIENTNPKTQPAAPKMSFMSVIEKRDPQQMFNNLERLTKMVGKGIQPSLVITGSAGTGKTFLVKDTLTKMGLKESNEFVHFKGRATAAGLFVTLYDNCDKIIVLDDCDSVFKDPDAVNMLKAALDSYDTRNISYITSKPLKDQFGTHLPRSFEFTGKIIFISNLDQSTLDEAIRSRSFVSDISMTTEQMFMRIEGLMEKME
;
A
#
# COMPACT_ATOMS: atom_id res chain seq x y z
N LEU A 1 1.30 -24.85 2.43
CA LEU A 1 2.59 -25.48 2.10
C LEU A 1 3.58 -24.37 1.79
N HIS A 2 4.35 -23.91 2.80
CA HIS A 2 5.45 -22.98 2.58
C HIS A 2 6.55 -23.73 1.83
N LEU A 3 6.85 -23.28 0.60
CA LEU A 3 8.00 -23.70 -0.17
C LEU A 3 9.27 -23.21 0.54
N GLN A 4 9.96 -24.09 1.26
CA GLN A 4 11.29 -23.75 1.77
C GLN A 4 12.28 -23.84 0.61
N ILE A 5 13.04 -22.76 0.38
CA ILE A 5 14.11 -22.70 -0.60
C ILE A 5 15.41 -23.01 0.13
N ILE A 6 16.15 -23.99 -0.37
CA ILE A 6 17.46 -24.41 0.17
C ILE A 6 18.55 -23.70 -0.64
N PHE A 7 19.41 -22.93 0.04
CA PHE A 7 20.55 -22.27 -0.58
C PHE A 7 21.78 -23.19 -0.51
N TRP A 8 22.35 -23.54 -1.68
CA TRP A 8 23.52 -24.40 -1.77
C TRP A 8 24.51 -23.86 -2.80
N GLY A 9 25.74 -23.56 -2.39
CA GLY A 9 26.84 -23.20 -3.28
C GLY A 9 26.58 -21.97 -4.18
N ARG A 10 25.81 -20.98 -3.75
CA ARG A 10 25.30 -19.83 -4.50
C ARG A 10 24.10 -20.10 -5.41
N GLU A 11 23.47 -21.25 -5.30
CA GLU A 11 22.32 -21.64 -6.10
C GLU A 11 21.13 -22.00 -5.20
N PHE A 12 19.91 -21.80 -5.73
CA PHE A 12 18.67 -22.03 -4.99
C PHE A 12 18.04 -23.36 -5.43
N TYR A 13 17.69 -24.20 -4.46
CA TYR A 13 17.04 -25.48 -4.67
C TYR A 13 15.73 -25.53 -3.89
N GLN A 14 14.75 -26.25 -4.46
CA GLN A 14 13.48 -26.52 -3.78
C GLN A 14 13.31 -28.04 -3.61
N PRO A 15 12.78 -28.51 -2.46
CA PRO A 15 12.48 -29.91 -2.28
C PRO A 15 11.29 -30.33 -3.15
N VAL A 16 11.45 -31.35 -3.96
CA VAL A 16 10.42 -31.90 -4.85
C VAL A 16 10.31 -33.41 -4.64
N ARG A 17 9.10 -33.94 -4.57
CA ARG A 17 8.87 -35.41 -4.55
C ARG A 17 8.93 -35.99 -5.95
N VAL A 18 9.81 -36.96 -6.13
CA VAL A 18 9.86 -37.78 -7.33
C VAL A 18 9.61 -39.25 -6.91
N GLY A 19 8.38 -39.72 -7.10
CA GLY A 19 7.89 -41.00 -6.56
C GLY A 19 7.87 -40.97 -5.02
N LYS A 20 8.54 -42.00 -4.40
CA LYS A 20 8.65 -42.09 -2.93
C LYS A 20 9.85 -41.33 -2.36
N LYS A 21 10.65 -40.66 -3.19
CA LYS A 21 11.91 -39.97 -2.78
C LYS A 21 11.72 -38.47 -2.80
N LEU A 22 12.30 -37.76 -1.82
CA LEU A 22 12.43 -36.31 -1.81
C LEU A 22 13.79 -35.96 -2.42
N VAL A 23 13.79 -35.09 -3.43
CA VAL A 23 15.00 -34.63 -4.14
C VAL A 23 15.07 -33.12 -4.15
N ALA A 24 16.28 -32.55 -4.19
CA ALA A 24 16.47 -31.12 -4.37
C ALA A 24 16.50 -30.79 -5.88
N ARG A 25 15.63 -29.92 -6.32
CA ARG A 25 15.56 -29.46 -7.71
C ARG A 25 16.00 -27.98 -7.75
N HIS A 26 16.92 -27.69 -8.66
CA HIS A 26 17.37 -26.32 -8.91
C HIS A 26 16.18 -25.43 -9.34
N VAL A 27 16.09 -24.22 -8.81
CA VAL A 27 14.92 -23.34 -9.04
C VAL A 27 14.85 -22.90 -10.51
N ASP A 28 15.97 -22.47 -11.08
CA ASP A 28 16.03 -21.93 -12.43
C ASP A 28 16.12 -23.00 -13.52
N THR A 29 17.06 -23.95 -13.38
CA THR A 29 17.30 -24.97 -14.42
C THR A 29 16.38 -26.18 -14.31
N LYS A 30 15.65 -26.31 -13.21
CA LYS A 30 14.82 -27.47 -12.85
C LYS A 30 15.58 -28.82 -12.86
N ALA A 31 16.90 -28.79 -12.95
CA ALA A 31 17.75 -29.97 -12.88
C ALA A 31 17.70 -30.57 -11.47
N ILE A 32 17.65 -31.90 -11.40
CA ILE A 32 17.74 -32.62 -10.13
C ILE A 32 19.22 -32.77 -9.82
N ALA A 33 19.66 -32.31 -8.64
CA ALA A 33 21.06 -32.48 -8.22
C ALA A 33 21.41 -33.96 -8.13
N ALA A 34 22.29 -34.43 -9.01
CA ALA A 34 22.58 -35.87 -9.28
C ALA A 34 23.16 -36.65 -8.08
N LYS A 35 23.62 -35.98 -7.02
CA LYS A 35 24.22 -36.60 -5.83
C LYS A 35 23.62 -36.16 -4.50
N SER A 36 22.69 -35.27 -4.49
CA SER A 36 22.02 -34.86 -3.23
C SER A 36 20.77 -35.71 -3.00
N LEU A 37 20.93 -36.98 -2.77
CA LEU A 37 20.09 -37.66 -1.81
C LEU A 37 20.40 -36.98 -0.46
N ILE A 38 20.03 -35.73 -0.35
CA ILE A 38 19.86 -35.10 0.95
C ILE A 38 18.87 -36.03 1.62
N ARG A 39 19.37 -36.79 2.58
CA ARG A 39 18.62 -37.88 3.18
C ARG A 39 17.28 -37.28 3.61
N ALA A 40 16.23 -37.69 2.91
CA ALA A 40 14.87 -37.12 3.07
C ALA A 40 14.45 -37.08 4.55
N VAL A 41 15.02 -37.94 5.36
CA VAL A 41 14.87 -37.99 6.81
C VAL A 41 15.45 -36.77 7.51
N GLN A 42 16.58 -36.23 7.08
CA GLN A 42 17.25 -35.10 7.74
C GLN A 42 16.52 -33.77 7.45
N ILE A 43 16.06 -33.60 6.21
CA ILE A 43 15.23 -32.42 5.88
C ILE A 43 13.90 -32.49 6.63
N ARG A 44 13.25 -33.65 6.66
CA ARG A 44 11.98 -33.83 7.34
C ARG A 44 12.08 -33.59 8.85
N ASN A 45 13.20 -33.97 9.46
CA ASN A 45 13.44 -33.71 10.88
C ASN A 45 13.81 -32.25 11.14
N ALA A 46 14.55 -31.59 10.24
CA ALA A 46 14.86 -30.18 10.33
C ALA A 46 13.61 -29.31 10.12
N GLU A 47 12.73 -29.67 9.20
CA GLU A 47 11.42 -29.01 9.01
C GLU A 47 10.54 -29.15 10.25
N ALA A 48 10.50 -30.34 10.87
CA ALA A 48 9.71 -30.60 12.07
C ALA A 48 10.24 -29.84 13.29
N ASN A 49 11.55 -29.60 13.37
CA ASN A 49 12.22 -28.97 14.51
C ASN A 49 12.58 -27.49 14.26
N ASN A 50 12.26 -26.93 13.11
CA ASN A 50 12.62 -25.55 12.72
C ASN A 50 14.14 -25.29 12.76
N GLU A 51 14.95 -26.31 12.41
CA GLU A 51 16.41 -26.25 12.41
C GLU A 51 16.97 -25.82 11.06
N LEU A 52 18.04 -25.02 11.07
CA LEU A 52 18.77 -24.66 9.85
C LEU A 52 19.86 -25.69 9.56
N LEU A 53 19.87 -26.21 8.33
CA LEU A 53 20.88 -27.13 7.84
C LEU A 53 21.71 -26.46 6.73
N MET A 54 23.04 -26.53 6.85
CA MET A 54 23.94 -26.13 5.79
C MET A 54 24.47 -27.40 5.07
N VAL A 55 24.30 -27.42 3.75
CA VAL A 55 24.80 -28.54 2.91
C VAL A 55 25.99 -28.03 2.11
N SER A 56 27.16 -28.63 2.33
CA SER A 56 28.36 -28.29 1.58
C SER A 56 28.29 -28.85 0.12
N PRO A 57 29.10 -28.31 -0.80
CA PRO A 57 29.18 -28.82 -2.18
C PRO A 57 29.51 -30.30 -2.28
N SER A 58 30.17 -30.87 -1.27
CA SER A 58 30.50 -32.29 -1.17
C SER A 58 29.35 -33.17 -0.65
N GLY A 59 28.16 -32.58 -0.38
CA GLY A 59 26.99 -33.28 0.15
C GLY A 59 27.04 -33.53 1.67
N ARG A 60 27.98 -32.92 2.39
CA ARG A 60 28.08 -33.03 3.85
C ARG A 60 27.05 -32.09 4.47
N VAL A 61 26.11 -32.64 5.24
CA VAL A 61 25.11 -31.88 5.99
C VAL A 61 25.67 -31.52 7.35
N THR A 62 25.77 -30.25 7.65
CA THR A 62 26.16 -29.73 8.97
C THR A 62 24.96 -29.00 9.59
N ARG A 63 24.64 -29.40 10.80
CA ARG A 63 23.64 -28.70 11.62
C ARG A 63 24.22 -27.34 11.97
N ILE A 64 23.56 -26.27 11.61
CA ILE A 64 23.87 -24.96 12.18
C ILE A 64 23.16 -24.95 13.53
N GLU A 65 23.93 -25.12 14.59
CA GLU A 65 23.37 -24.76 15.90
C GLU A 65 22.95 -23.31 15.79
N ASN A 66 21.66 -23.07 15.93
CA ASN A 66 21.15 -21.76 16.15
C ASN A 66 21.75 -21.31 17.51
N THR A 67 22.97 -20.81 17.49
CA THR A 67 23.41 -19.88 18.49
C THR A 67 22.57 -18.64 18.25
N ASN A 68 21.29 -18.74 18.61
CA ASN A 68 20.50 -17.59 18.88
C ASN A 68 21.36 -16.72 19.80
N PRO A 69 21.76 -15.52 19.37
CA PRO A 69 22.21 -14.56 20.33
C PRO A 69 21.03 -14.51 21.30
N LYS A 70 21.30 -14.98 22.56
CA LYS A 70 20.36 -15.08 23.68
C LYS A 70 19.19 -14.16 23.44
N THR A 71 18.02 -14.73 23.23
CA THR A 71 16.75 -14.08 23.06
C THR A 71 16.82 -12.67 23.62
N GLN A 72 17.12 -11.69 22.78
CA GLN A 72 16.73 -10.35 23.14
C GLN A 72 15.24 -10.51 23.39
N PRO A 73 14.73 -10.16 24.55
CA PRO A 73 13.31 -10.28 24.84
C PRO A 73 12.62 -9.67 23.61
N ALA A 74 11.82 -10.48 22.91
CA ALA A 74 11.17 -10.07 21.68
C ALA A 74 10.56 -8.71 22.00
N ALA A 75 10.97 -7.68 21.26
CA ALA A 75 10.49 -6.33 21.52
C ALA A 75 8.97 -6.46 21.66
N PRO A 76 8.37 -6.01 22.74
CA PRO A 76 6.98 -6.28 23.03
C PRO A 76 6.20 -5.95 21.78
N LYS A 77 5.46 -6.94 21.24
CA LYS A 77 4.59 -6.72 20.08
C LYS A 77 3.59 -5.65 20.52
N MET A 78 3.94 -4.40 20.24
CA MET A 78 3.07 -3.28 20.60
C MET A 78 1.75 -3.53 19.88
N SER A 79 0.64 -3.56 20.62
CA SER A 79 -0.68 -3.62 20.00
C SER A 79 -0.86 -2.38 19.14
N PHE A 80 -1.64 -2.47 18.09
CA PHE A 80 -1.96 -1.32 17.23
C PHE A 80 -2.46 -0.12 18.08
N MET A 81 -3.29 -0.38 19.08
CA MET A 81 -3.78 0.64 20.01
C MET A 81 -2.64 1.31 20.80
N SER A 82 -1.67 0.57 21.32
CA SER A 82 -0.53 1.15 22.05
C SER A 82 0.41 1.99 21.18
N VAL A 83 0.39 1.78 19.87
CA VAL A 83 1.11 2.64 18.92
C VAL A 83 0.35 3.93 18.68
N ILE A 84 -0.99 3.87 18.56
CA ILE A 84 -1.83 5.06 18.39
C ILE A 84 -1.73 5.96 19.64
N GLU A 85 -1.86 5.41 20.84
CA GLU A 85 -1.79 6.14 22.11
C GLU A 85 -0.52 6.97 22.28
N LYS A 86 0.60 6.56 21.67
CA LYS A 86 1.89 7.26 21.74
C LYS A 86 2.09 8.35 20.68
N ARG A 87 1.17 8.48 19.73
CA ARG A 87 1.29 9.50 18.68
C ARG A 87 0.82 10.85 19.20
N ASP A 88 1.59 11.89 18.90
CA ASP A 88 1.17 13.27 19.15
C ASP A 88 0.20 13.72 18.05
N PRO A 89 -1.06 14.06 18.39
CA PRO A 89 -2.05 14.52 17.41
C PRO A 89 -1.58 15.74 16.63
N GLN A 90 -0.94 16.70 17.27
CA GLN A 90 -0.49 17.91 16.59
C GLN A 90 0.57 17.58 15.53
N GLN A 91 1.51 16.70 15.87
CA GLN A 91 2.55 16.28 14.92
C GLN A 91 1.97 15.49 13.74
N MET A 92 0.94 14.67 13.98
CA MET A 92 0.24 13.93 12.90
C MET A 92 -0.37 14.89 11.88
N PHE A 93 -1.06 15.94 12.34
CA PHE A 93 -1.66 16.93 11.47
C PHE A 93 -0.63 17.83 10.77
N ASN A 94 0.45 18.19 11.44
CA ASN A 94 1.56 18.92 10.83
C ASN A 94 2.20 18.09 9.69
N ASN A 95 2.33 16.79 9.89
CA ASN A 95 2.83 15.88 8.86
C ASN A 95 1.85 15.77 7.69
N LEU A 96 0.55 15.63 7.98
CA LEU A 96 -0.48 15.61 6.94
C LEU A 96 -0.48 16.91 6.10
N GLU A 97 -0.36 18.06 6.74
CA GLU A 97 -0.22 19.34 6.04
C GLU A 97 1.01 19.36 5.12
N ARG A 98 2.17 18.87 5.60
CA ARG A 98 3.39 18.77 4.78
C ARG A 98 3.21 17.85 3.58
N LEU A 99 2.61 16.70 3.76
CA LEU A 99 2.34 15.74 2.68
C LEU A 99 1.35 16.33 1.65
N THR A 100 0.30 17.02 2.12
CA THR A 100 -0.64 17.73 1.24
C THR A 100 0.08 18.80 0.42
N LYS A 101 0.98 19.58 1.04
CA LYS A 101 1.81 20.57 0.33
C LYS A 101 2.72 19.93 -0.71
N MET A 102 3.27 18.74 -0.45
CA MET A 102 4.09 18.01 -1.42
C MET A 102 3.28 17.61 -2.67
N VAL A 103 2.05 17.14 -2.49
CA VAL A 103 1.13 16.85 -3.61
C VAL A 103 0.77 18.15 -4.33
N GLY A 104 0.41 19.20 -3.61
CA GLY A 104 0.08 20.51 -4.20
C GLY A 104 1.21 21.11 -5.05
N LYS A 105 2.46 20.87 -4.66
CA LYS A 105 3.66 21.29 -5.42
C LYS A 105 4.05 20.32 -6.55
N GLY A 106 3.35 19.20 -6.70
CA GLY A 106 3.67 18.19 -7.72
C GLY A 106 4.91 17.34 -7.41
N ILE A 107 5.45 17.39 -6.19
CA ILE A 107 6.59 16.57 -5.76
C ILE A 107 6.18 15.09 -5.66
N GLN A 108 4.93 14.85 -5.28
CA GLN A 108 4.36 13.51 -5.15
C GLN A 108 3.01 13.45 -5.89
N PRO A 109 2.77 12.43 -6.71
CA PRO A 109 1.53 12.33 -7.49
C PRO A 109 0.30 11.95 -6.64
N SER A 110 0.50 11.36 -5.47
CA SER A 110 -0.61 10.81 -4.70
C SER A 110 -0.39 10.78 -3.19
N LEU A 111 -1.50 10.94 -2.45
CA LEU A 111 -1.57 10.84 -1.00
C LEU A 111 -2.84 10.10 -0.60
N VAL A 112 -2.73 9.09 0.22
CA VAL A 112 -3.87 8.40 0.84
C VAL A 112 -3.89 8.72 2.33
N ILE A 113 -5.03 9.20 2.81
CA ILE A 113 -5.25 9.60 4.19
C ILE A 113 -6.28 8.66 4.79
N THR A 114 -5.91 7.95 5.85
CA THR A 114 -6.79 7.04 6.59
C THR A 114 -7.06 7.56 8.00
N GLY A 115 -8.02 6.97 8.67
CA GLY A 115 -8.31 7.26 10.08
C GLY A 115 -9.78 7.56 10.36
N SER A 116 -10.11 7.68 11.64
CA SER A 116 -11.50 7.82 12.12
C SER A 116 -12.22 9.03 11.52
N ALA A 117 -13.54 8.91 11.35
CA ALA A 117 -14.39 10.03 10.92
C ALA A 117 -14.34 11.18 11.94
N GLY A 118 -14.62 12.40 11.48
CA GLY A 118 -14.73 13.58 12.35
C GLY A 118 -13.40 14.17 12.85
N THR A 119 -12.25 13.67 12.38
CA THR A 119 -10.91 14.15 12.82
C THR A 119 -10.44 15.43 12.12
N GLY A 120 -11.18 15.95 11.14
CA GLY A 120 -10.81 17.17 10.41
C GLY A 120 -9.90 16.96 9.20
N LYS A 121 -9.75 15.72 8.70
CA LYS A 121 -8.89 15.36 7.54
C LYS A 121 -9.20 16.22 6.30
N THR A 122 -10.47 16.20 5.89
CA THR A 122 -10.94 16.92 4.69
C THR A 122 -10.75 18.42 4.82
N PHE A 123 -11.06 18.98 5.99
CA PHE A 123 -10.86 20.40 6.26
C PHE A 123 -9.38 20.78 6.09
N LEU A 124 -8.47 20.05 6.73
CA LEU A 124 -7.04 20.35 6.65
C LEU A 124 -6.50 20.28 5.21
N VAL A 125 -6.92 19.28 4.44
CA VAL A 125 -6.50 19.13 3.04
C VAL A 125 -6.94 20.34 2.23
N LYS A 126 -8.23 20.69 2.29
CA LYS A 126 -8.78 21.83 1.54
C LYS A 126 -8.17 23.16 1.98
N ASP A 127 -8.05 23.39 3.28
CA ASP A 127 -7.44 24.59 3.84
C ASP A 127 -5.96 24.73 3.41
N THR A 128 -5.23 23.62 3.42
CA THR A 128 -3.83 23.60 2.98
C THR A 128 -3.69 23.95 1.50
N LEU A 129 -4.51 23.34 0.62
CA LEU A 129 -4.49 23.64 -0.82
C LEU A 129 -4.88 25.11 -1.08
N THR A 130 -5.89 25.62 -0.39
CA THR A 130 -6.33 27.01 -0.50
C THR A 130 -5.25 27.98 -0.02
N LYS A 131 -4.57 27.70 1.10
CA LYS A 131 -3.45 28.51 1.61
C LYS A 131 -2.23 28.52 0.67
N MET A 132 -2.10 27.50 -0.19
CA MET A 132 -1.10 27.47 -1.27
C MET A 132 -1.50 28.33 -2.48
N GLY A 133 -2.69 28.95 -2.47
CA GLY A 133 -3.23 29.75 -3.57
C GLY A 133 -3.99 28.95 -4.62
N LEU A 134 -4.20 27.64 -4.39
CA LEU A 134 -4.96 26.80 -5.32
C LEU A 134 -6.47 27.01 -5.09
N LYS A 135 -7.21 27.20 -6.17
CA LYS A 135 -8.67 27.45 -6.14
C LYS A 135 -9.43 26.17 -6.45
N GLU A 136 -10.47 25.90 -5.65
CA GLU A 136 -11.39 24.81 -5.92
C GLU A 136 -12.09 25.03 -7.26
N SER A 137 -12.36 23.98 -8.00
CA SER A 137 -12.88 23.91 -9.38
C SER A 137 -11.86 24.26 -10.48
N ASN A 138 -10.81 25.02 -10.20
CA ASN A 138 -9.77 25.36 -11.18
C ASN A 138 -8.58 24.41 -11.07
N GLU A 139 -7.79 24.53 -9.97
CA GLU A 139 -6.56 23.77 -9.77
C GLU A 139 -6.78 22.48 -8.98
N PHE A 140 -7.83 22.43 -8.14
CA PHE A 140 -8.25 21.19 -7.50
C PHE A 140 -9.76 21.02 -7.49
N VAL A 141 -10.22 19.79 -7.45
CA VAL A 141 -11.62 19.42 -7.35
C VAL A 141 -11.83 18.46 -6.17
N HIS A 142 -13.00 18.57 -5.53
CA HIS A 142 -13.35 17.76 -4.38
C HIS A 142 -14.62 16.95 -4.69
N PHE A 143 -14.50 15.63 -4.65
CA PHE A 143 -15.62 14.71 -4.80
C PHE A 143 -15.83 13.94 -3.51
N LYS A 144 -17.08 13.88 -3.08
CA LYS A 144 -17.47 13.19 -1.86
C LYS A 144 -18.57 12.17 -2.13
N GLY A 145 -18.40 10.97 -1.55
CA GLY A 145 -19.41 9.93 -1.57
C GLY A 145 -19.09 8.76 -2.48
N ARG A 146 -20.12 8.03 -2.92
CA ARG A 146 -19.94 6.78 -3.67
C ARG A 146 -19.57 7.04 -5.13
N ALA A 147 -18.50 6.41 -5.59
CA ALA A 147 -18.12 6.38 -6.99
C ALA A 147 -18.18 4.93 -7.55
N THR A 148 -18.58 4.80 -8.81
CA THR A 148 -18.44 3.57 -9.60
C THR A 148 -17.20 3.65 -10.46
N ALA A 149 -16.72 2.54 -11.04
CA ALA A 149 -15.59 2.55 -11.96
C ALA A 149 -15.80 3.50 -13.15
N ALA A 150 -17.00 3.47 -13.75
CA ALA A 150 -17.35 4.39 -14.85
C ALA A 150 -17.35 5.86 -14.39
N GLY A 151 -17.93 6.15 -13.24
CA GLY A 151 -17.93 7.51 -12.66
C GLY A 151 -16.51 7.98 -12.33
N LEU A 152 -15.67 7.10 -11.80
CA LEU A 152 -14.27 7.39 -11.55
C LEU A 152 -13.52 7.74 -12.83
N PHE A 153 -13.72 6.96 -13.92
CA PHE A 153 -13.09 7.22 -15.21
C PHE A 153 -13.47 8.60 -15.76
N VAL A 154 -14.76 8.96 -15.73
CA VAL A 154 -15.24 10.27 -16.15
C VAL A 154 -14.61 11.39 -15.28
N THR A 155 -14.60 11.21 -13.96
CA THR A 155 -14.01 12.18 -13.03
C THR A 155 -12.53 12.42 -13.30
N LEU A 156 -11.77 11.34 -13.55
CA LEU A 156 -10.34 11.43 -13.87
C LEU A 156 -10.09 12.07 -15.23
N TYR A 157 -10.97 11.80 -16.21
CA TYR A 157 -10.89 12.39 -17.55
C TYR A 157 -11.18 13.90 -17.53
N ASP A 158 -12.28 14.31 -16.91
CA ASP A 158 -12.69 15.71 -16.85
C ASP A 158 -11.72 16.60 -16.05
N ASN A 159 -10.87 15.99 -15.23
CA ASN A 159 -9.93 16.69 -14.35
C ASN A 159 -8.50 16.12 -14.50
N CYS A 160 -8.11 15.76 -15.73
CA CYS A 160 -6.87 15.00 -15.99
C CYS A 160 -5.57 15.74 -15.64
N ASP A 161 -5.61 17.04 -15.45
CA ASP A 161 -4.49 17.93 -15.10
C ASP A 161 -4.60 18.53 -13.69
N LYS A 162 -5.69 18.28 -12.95
CA LYS A 162 -5.96 18.86 -11.63
C LYS A 162 -5.58 17.96 -10.48
N ILE A 163 -5.61 18.51 -9.26
CA ILE A 163 -5.58 17.73 -8.03
C ILE A 163 -7.00 17.25 -7.74
N ILE A 164 -7.21 15.95 -7.69
CA ILE A 164 -8.51 15.34 -7.40
C ILE A 164 -8.51 14.87 -5.95
N VAL A 165 -9.37 15.48 -5.12
CA VAL A 165 -9.59 15.04 -3.75
C VAL A 165 -10.82 14.13 -3.74
N LEU A 166 -10.61 12.85 -3.48
CA LEU A 166 -11.66 11.82 -3.33
C LEU A 166 -11.92 11.59 -1.85
N ASP A 167 -13.06 12.04 -1.35
CA ASP A 167 -13.45 12.00 0.05
C ASP A 167 -14.60 11.00 0.26
N ASP A 168 -14.45 10.08 1.20
CA ASP A 168 -15.43 9.02 1.49
C ASP A 168 -15.82 8.15 0.27
N CYS A 169 -14.93 8.07 -0.73
CA CYS A 169 -15.17 7.27 -1.94
C CYS A 169 -14.73 5.81 -1.78
N ASP A 170 -14.81 5.24 -0.59
CA ASP A 170 -14.29 3.90 -0.24
C ASP A 170 -14.88 2.76 -1.08
N SER A 171 -16.04 3.01 -1.74
CA SER A 171 -16.63 2.04 -2.66
C SER A 171 -15.72 1.67 -3.84
N VAL A 172 -14.81 2.56 -4.26
CA VAL A 172 -13.87 2.30 -5.36
C VAL A 172 -12.88 1.17 -5.02
N PHE A 173 -12.54 0.97 -3.75
CA PHE A 173 -11.65 -0.11 -3.33
C PHE A 173 -12.30 -1.50 -3.37
N LYS A 174 -13.62 -1.56 -3.54
CA LYS A 174 -14.39 -2.82 -3.67
C LYS A 174 -14.63 -3.22 -5.13
N ASP A 175 -14.30 -2.33 -6.08
CA ASP A 175 -14.49 -2.53 -7.51
C ASP A 175 -13.11 -2.76 -8.15
N PRO A 176 -12.81 -3.97 -8.67
CA PRO A 176 -11.53 -4.29 -9.28
C PRO A 176 -11.14 -3.36 -10.43
N ASP A 177 -12.12 -2.91 -11.23
CA ASP A 177 -11.87 -2.01 -12.36
C ASP A 177 -11.46 -0.63 -11.86
N ALA A 178 -12.14 -0.12 -10.82
CA ALA A 178 -11.79 1.15 -10.18
C ALA A 178 -10.40 1.07 -9.52
N VAL A 179 -10.08 -0.03 -8.83
CA VAL A 179 -8.75 -0.25 -8.22
C VAL A 179 -7.66 -0.26 -9.30
N ASN A 180 -7.88 -0.92 -10.44
CA ASN A 180 -6.91 -0.95 -11.54
C ASN A 180 -6.70 0.44 -12.16
N MET A 181 -7.76 1.23 -12.32
CA MET A 181 -7.64 2.62 -12.76
C MET A 181 -6.87 3.49 -11.75
N LEU A 182 -7.15 3.33 -10.45
CA LEU A 182 -6.38 4.03 -9.41
C LEU A 182 -4.90 3.63 -9.44
N LYS A 183 -4.56 2.36 -9.62
CA LYS A 183 -3.17 1.91 -9.74
C LYS A 183 -2.45 2.62 -10.90
N ALA A 184 -3.11 2.78 -12.03
CA ALA A 184 -2.56 3.53 -13.16
C ALA A 184 -2.45 5.04 -12.87
N ALA A 185 -3.47 5.63 -12.22
CA ALA A 185 -3.49 7.05 -11.89
C ALA A 185 -2.52 7.45 -10.77
N LEU A 186 -2.17 6.52 -9.87
CA LEU A 186 -1.29 6.74 -8.72
C LEU A 186 0.19 6.41 -9.03
N ASP A 187 0.50 5.94 -10.24
CA ASP A 187 1.88 5.60 -10.60
C ASP A 187 2.81 6.82 -10.50
N SER A 188 4.09 6.57 -10.28
CA SER A 188 5.11 7.61 -10.05
C SER A 188 5.56 8.35 -11.31
N TYR A 189 5.08 7.95 -12.50
CA TYR A 189 5.39 8.64 -13.75
C TYR A 189 4.67 9.99 -13.85
N ASP A 190 5.32 10.98 -14.46
CA ASP A 190 4.73 12.31 -14.67
C ASP A 190 3.50 12.25 -15.56
N THR A 191 3.54 11.45 -16.62
CA THR A 191 2.41 11.18 -17.51
C THR A 191 1.97 9.73 -17.40
N ARG A 192 0.70 9.52 -17.13
CA ARG A 192 0.10 8.20 -16.92
C ARG A 192 -1.04 7.99 -17.88
N ASN A 193 -1.10 6.81 -18.49
CA ASN A 193 -2.21 6.43 -19.36
C ASN A 193 -3.26 5.66 -18.58
N ILE A 194 -4.45 6.24 -18.47
CA ILE A 194 -5.61 5.60 -17.85
C ILE A 194 -6.50 5.04 -18.94
N SER A 195 -6.81 3.75 -18.86
CA SER A 195 -7.66 3.06 -19.83
C SER A 195 -8.83 2.39 -19.12
N TYR A 196 -10.00 2.52 -19.71
CA TYR A 196 -11.19 1.78 -19.26
C TYR A 196 -11.97 1.27 -20.46
N ILE A 197 -11.97 -0.05 -20.64
CA ILE A 197 -12.62 -0.70 -21.78
C ILE A 197 -13.96 -1.26 -21.31
N THR A 198 -15.04 -0.65 -21.78
CA THR A 198 -16.41 -1.07 -21.48
C THR A 198 -17.16 -1.36 -22.79
N SER A 199 -18.17 -2.22 -22.71
CA SER A 199 -19.03 -2.56 -23.85
C SER A 199 -19.91 -1.39 -24.31
N LYS A 200 -20.27 -0.48 -23.40
CA LYS A 200 -21.05 0.72 -23.69
C LYS A 200 -20.13 1.93 -23.64
N PRO A 201 -20.05 2.76 -24.71
CA PRO A 201 -19.27 3.99 -24.69
C PRO A 201 -19.71 4.91 -23.55
N LEU A 202 -18.75 5.43 -22.81
CA LEU A 202 -19.01 6.45 -21.79
C LEU A 202 -19.22 7.81 -22.46
N LYS A 203 -19.94 8.68 -21.78
CA LYS A 203 -20.20 10.05 -22.20
C LYS A 203 -19.85 10.99 -21.06
N ASP A 204 -19.36 12.17 -21.42
CA ASP A 204 -19.18 13.27 -20.49
C ASP A 204 -20.55 13.90 -20.10
N GLN A 205 -20.52 14.95 -19.26
CA GLN A 205 -21.70 15.69 -18.83
C GLN A 205 -22.43 16.40 -19.98
N PHE A 206 -21.80 16.58 -21.15
CA PHE A 206 -22.37 17.21 -22.34
C PHE A 206 -22.89 16.18 -23.36
N GLY A 207 -22.77 14.89 -23.07
CA GLY A 207 -23.21 13.79 -23.94
C GLY A 207 -22.19 13.38 -25.02
N THR A 208 -20.97 13.94 -25.01
CA THR A 208 -19.88 13.61 -25.93
C THR A 208 -19.28 12.26 -25.54
N HIS A 209 -18.96 11.42 -26.54
CA HIS A 209 -18.31 10.14 -26.26
C HIS A 209 -16.89 10.31 -25.81
N LEU A 210 -16.58 9.68 -24.67
CA LEU A 210 -15.23 9.67 -24.12
C LEU A 210 -14.32 8.67 -24.85
N PRO A 211 -13.00 8.96 -24.96
CA PRO A 211 -12.03 8.01 -25.46
C PRO A 211 -11.91 6.84 -24.48
N ARG A 212 -11.40 5.69 -24.95
CA ARG A 212 -11.16 4.51 -24.11
C ARG A 212 -9.92 4.62 -23.23
N SER A 213 -9.05 5.59 -23.54
CA SER A 213 -7.85 5.90 -22.78
C SER A 213 -7.50 7.37 -22.93
N PHE A 214 -6.82 7.92 -21.92
CA PHE A 214 -6.36 9.31 -21.94
C PHE A 214 -5.10 9.46 -21.08
N GLU A 215 -4.37 10.54 -21.31
CA GLU A 215 -3.22 10.93 -20.50
C GLU A 215 -3.69 11.64 -19.23
N PHE A 216 -3.13 11.23 -18.10
CA PHE A 216 -3.41 11.82 -16.79
C PHE A 216 -2.10 12.40 -16.19
N THR A 217 -2.07 13.70 -16.00
CA THR A 217 -0.97 14.44 -15.37
C THR A 217 -1.35 15.00 -14.00
N GLY A 218 -2.63 14.86 -13.65
CA GLY A 218 -3.20 15.29 -12.39
C GLY A 218 -2.60 14.58 -11.17
N LYS A 219 -3.11 14.90 -10.00
CA LYS A 219 -2.69 14.29 -8.73
C LYS A 219 -3.93 13.84 -7.96
N ILE A 220 -3.75 12.86 -7.09
CA ILE A 220 -4.87 12.31 -6.33
C ILE A 220 -4.59 12.39 -4.83
N ILE A 221 -5.52 12.96 -4.09
CA ILE A 221 -5.58 12.87 -2.62
C ILE A 221 -6.81 12.05 -2.27
N PHE A 222 -6.61 10.89 -1.68
CA PHE A 222 -7.68 10.01 -1.26
C PHE A 222 -7.87 10.11 0.25
N ILE A 223 -9.09 10.45 0.69
CA ILE A 223 -9.45 10.53 2.10
C ILE A 223 -10.44 9.42 2.41
N SER A 224 -10.07 8.53 3.33
CA SER A 224 -10.81 7.34 3.71
C SER A 224 -11.04 7.26 5.22
N ASN A 225 -12.15 6.67 5.61
CA ASN A 225 -12.42 6.27 6.98
C ASN A 225 -12.06 4.80 7.26
N LEU A 226 -11.54 4.11 6.25
CA LEU A 226 -11.05 2.73 6.39
C LEU A 226 -9.71 2.69 7.15
N ASP A 227 -9.45 1.54 7.75
CA ASP A 227 -8.12 1.26 8.31
C ASP A 227 -7.09 1.08 7.20
N GLN A 228 -5.86 1.52 7.45
CA GLN A 228 -4.76 1.41 6.50
C GLN A 228 -4.51 -0.03 6.04
N SER A 229 -4.78 -1.04 6.88
CA SER A 229 -4.61 -2.45 6.55
C SER A 229 -5.60 -2.95 5.50
N THR A 230 -6.72 -2.26 5.30
CA THR A 230 -7.75 -2.62 4.31
C THR A 230 -7.48 -2.10 2.91
N LEU A 231 -6.50 -1.20 2.76
CA LEU A 231 -6.09 -0.66 1.47
C LEU A 231 -5.30 -1.70 0.66
N ASP A 232 -5.56 -1.75 -0.64
CA ASP A 232 -4.78 -2.56 -1.59
C ASP A 232 -3.28 -2.22 -1.49
N GLU A 233 -2.42 -3.24 -1.41
CA GLU A 233 -0.98 -3.08 -1.25
C GLU A 233 -0.36 -2.28 -2.41
N ALA A 234 -0.86 -2.47 -3.62
CA ALA A 234 -0.36 -1.75 -4.79
C ALA A 234 -0.72 -0.25 -4.76
N ILE A 235 -1.81 0.14 -4.11
CA ILE A 235 -2.15 1.55 -3.86
C ILE A 235 -1.23 2.12 -2.80
N ARG A 236 -1.00 1.39 -1.70
CA ARG A 236 -0.09 1.82 -0.62
C ARG A 236 1.34 2.02 -1.10
N SER A 237 1.83 1.15 -1.98
CA SER A 237 3.20 1.23 -2.51
C SER A 237 3.42 2.39 -3.48
N ARG A 238 2.36 2.93 -4.09
CA ARG A 238 2.42 4.04 -5.06
C ARG A 238 2.11 5.40 -4.46
N SER A 239 1.62 5.44 -3.22
CA SER A 239 1.16 6.67 -2.58
C SER A 239 1.89 6.94 -1.28
N PHE A 240 2.02 8.19 -0.90
CA PHE A 240 2.22 8.48 0.51
C PHE A 240 0.97 8.08 1.29
N VAL A 241 1.14 7.44 2.42
CA VAL A 241 0.02 7.07 3.29
C VAL A 241 0.18 7.77 4.63
N SER A 242 -0.87 8.47 5.05
CA SER A 242 -0.94 9.16 6.34
C SER A 242 -2.12 8.62 7.14
N ASP A 243 -1.85 7.97 8.25
CA ASP A 243 -2.87 7.47 9.16
C ASP A 243 -3.10 8.47 10.29
N ILE A 244 -4.34 9.00 10.37
CA ILE A 244 -4.80 9.98 11.37
C ILE A 244 -5.75 9.31 12.37
N SER A 245 -5.50 8.06 12.69
CA SER A 245 -6.24 7.36 13.75
C SER A 245 -5.84 7.92 15.11
N MET A 246 -6.83 8.27 15.93
CA MET A 246 -6.65 8.84 17.27
C MET A 246 -7.55 8.15 18.28
N THR A 247 -7.13 8.11 19.54
CA THR A 247 -8.00 7.75 20.66
C THR A 247 -8.98 8.88 20.96
N THR A 248 -10.00 8.58 21.74
CA THR A 248 -10.98 9.59 22.16
C THR A 248 -10.30 10.72 22.95
N GLU A 249 -9.35 10.39 23.82
CA GLU A 249 -8.58 11.36 24.61
C GLU A 249 -7.75 12.27 23.70
N GLN A 250 -7.07 11.72 22.72
CA GLN A 250 -6.29 12.48 21.73
C GLN A 250 -7.18 13.41 20.91
N MET A 251 -8.40 12.98 20.61
CA MET A 251 -9.38 13.82 19.89
C MET A 251 -9.81 15.00 20.74
N PHE A 252 -10.08 14.80 22.03
CA PHE A 252 -10.39 15.88 22.97
C PHE A 252 -9.23 16.87 23.12
N MET A 253 -8.00 16.39 23.35
CA MET A 253 -6.79 17.25 23.45
C MET A 253 -6.64 18.12 22.19
N ARG A 254 -6.94 17.55 21.01
CA ARG A 254 -6.87 18.32 19.78
C ARG A 254 -7.94 19.39 19.67
N ILE A 255 -9.16 19.09 20.09
CA ILE A 255 -10.26 20.08 20.11
C ILE A 255 -9.91 21.23 21.05
N GLU A 256 -9.45 20.94 22.27
CA GLU A 256 -8.99 21.93 23.23
C GLU A 256 -7.90 22.84 22.64
N GLY A 257 -6.84 22.24 22.06
CA GLY A 257 -5.77 23.01 21.43
C GLY A 257 -6.16 23.78 20.16
N LEU A 258 -7.34 23.48 19.56
CA LEU A 258 -7.90 24.32 18.50
C LEU A 258 -8.71 25.48 19.08
N MET A 259 -9.43 25.26 20.16
CA MET A 259 -10.20 26.32 20.83
C MET A 259 -9.29 27.44 21.36
N GLU A 260 -8.15 27.08 21.99
CA GLU A 260 -7.14 28.05 22.46
C GLU A 260 -6.57 28.94 21.34
N LYS A 261 -6.62 28.52 20.09
CA LYS A 261 -6.14 29.29 18.92
C LYS A 261 -7.22 30.16 18.28
N MET A 262 -8.48 30.03 18.73
CA MET A 262 -9.60 30.76 18.22
C MET A 262 -9.96 31.97 19.13
N GLU A 263 -9.42 31.98 20.37
CA GLU A 263 -9.47 33.14 21.28
C GLU A 263 -8.31 34.09 21.00
#